data_2d67d887ec57bec3664e278a898426fd
#
_entry.id   2d67d887ec57bec3664e278a898426fd
#
_cell.length_a   1.000
_cell.length_b   1.000
_cell.length_c   1.000
_cell.angle_alpha   90.00
_cell.angle_beta   90.00
_cell.angle_gamma   90.00
#
_symmetry.space_group_name_H-M   'P 1'
#
loop_
_entity.id
_entity.type
_entity.pdbx_description
1 polymer ?
#
loop_
_entity_poly.entity_id
_entity_poly.type
_entity_poly.pdbx_seq_one_letter_code
_entity_poly.pdbx_strand_id
1 'polypeptide(L)'
;MKLSNSQIIFISICAGVGEELFFRGAIQPMLGIWITSILFVLLHGYLNPFNLPLTYYGIYMVLVIGVLGLMTEHLGILTAMIAHTLIDIILLKEISAAPTPNEMDNMN
;
A
#
# COMPACT_ATOMS: atom_id res chain seq x y z
N MET A 1 7.80 -11.12 10.56
CA MET A 1 6.98 -10.35 11.52
C MET A 1 5.63 -11.03 11.67
N LYS A 2 5.24 -11.29 12.90
CA LYS A 2 3.96 -11.95 13.20
C LYS A 2 2.99 -10.95 13.84
N LEU A 3 1.82 -10.80 13.22
CA LEU A 3 0.77 -9.91 13.68
C LEU A 3 -0.49 -10.70 13.98
N SER A 4 -1.23 -10.33 15.03
CA SER A 4 -2.55 -10.86 15.28
C SER A 4 -3.56 -10.31 14.25
N ASN A 5 -4.70 -10.98 14.08
CA ASN A 5 -5.75 -10.50 13.19
C ASN A 5 -6.24 -9.11 13.58
N SER A 6 -6.36 -8.85 14.89
CA SER A 6 -6.77 -7.52 15.38
C SER A 6 -5.76 -6.43 15.03
N GLN A 7 -4.47 -6.73 15.14
CA GLN A 7 -3.40 -5.80 14.74
C GLN A 7 -3.42 -5.53 13.24
N ILE A 8 -3.59 -6.57 12.42
CA ILE A 8 -3.67 -6.42 10.96
C ILE A 8 -4.84 -5.51 10.58
N ILE A 9 -6.02 -5.75 11.13
CA ILE A 9 -7.22 -4.95 10.84
C ILE A 9 -7.00 -3.50 11.28
N PHE A 10 -6.49 -3.28 12.48
CA PHE A 10 -6.27 -1.93 13.01
C PHE A 10 -5.27 -1.14 12.16
N ILE A 11 -4.12 -1.73 11.85
CA ILE A 11 -3.08 -1.10 11.02
C ILE A 11 -3.63 -0.79 9.63
N SER A 12 -4.36 -1.73 9.03
CA SER A 12 -4.93 -1.58 7.69
C SER A 12 -5.96 -0.45 7.63
N ILE A 13 -6.81 -0.33 8.64
CA ILE A 13 -7.79 0.77 8.72
C ILE A 13 -7.07 2.12 8.88
N CYS A 14 -6.09 2.19 9.78
CA CYS A 14 -5.32 3.42 9.99
C CYS A 14 -4.59 3.85 8.71
N ALA A 15 -3.95 2.91 8.01
CA ALA A 15 -3.26 3.20 6.77
C ALA A 15 -4.25 3.58 5.66
N GLY A 16 -5.29 2.79 5.46
CA GLY A 16 -6.28 3.05 4.41
C GLY A 16 -7.00 4.37 4.57
N VAL A 17 -7.37 4.73 5.79
CA VAL A 17 -8.02 6.02 6.07
C VAL A 17 -7.02 7.17 6.05
N GLY A 18 -5.92 7.05 6.80
CA GLY A 18 -4.94 8.12 6.97
C GLY A 18 -4.21 8.47 5.68
N GLU A 19 -3.71 7.47 4.97
CA GLU A 19 -2.98 7.68 3.72
C GLU A 19 -3.89 8.23 2.62
N GLU A 20 -5.12 7.72 2.50
CA GLU A 20 -6.05 8.24 1.50
C GLU A 20 -6.47 9.68 1.81
N LEU A 21 -6.70 10.02 3.08
CA LEU A 21 -6.98 11.41 3.45
C LEU A 21 -5.83 12.33 3.06
N PHE A 22 -4.60 11.92 3.31
CA PHE A 22 -3.42 12.74 2.99
C PHE A 22 -3.19 12.82 1.48
N PHE A 23 -3.12 11.68 0.79
CA PHE A 23 -2.77 11.67 -0.63
C PHE A 23 -3.95 12.08 -1.53
N ARG A 24 -5.14 11.56 -1.29
CA ARG A 24 -6.31 11.84 -2.13
C ARG A 24 -7.04 13.10 -1.70
N GLY A 25 -7.01 13.41 -0.40
CA GLY A 25 -7.66 14.60 0.12
C GLY A 25 -6.84 15.87 -0.03
N ALA A 26 -5.52 15.79 0.09
CA ALA A 26 -4.64 16.97 0.09
C ALA A 26 -3.74 17.08 -1.15
N ILE A 27 -3.06 15.99 -1.53
CA ILE A 27 -2.02 16.04 -2.58
C ILE A 27 -2.62 15.88 -3.98
N GLN A 28 -3.48 14.89 -4.19
CA GLN A 28 -4.03 14.60 -5.52
C GLN A 28 -4.80 15.78 -6.14
N PRO A 29 -5.60 16.56 -5.39
CA PRO A 29 -6.24 17.75 -5.98
C PRO A 29 -5.26 18.78 -6.51
N MET A 30 -4.04 18.82 -5.99
CA MET A 30 -3.00 19.77 -6.41
C MET A 30 -2.13 19.22 -7.54
N LEU A 31 -1.77 17.95 -7.50
CA LEU A 31 -0.74 17.37 -8.37
C LEU A 31 -1.30 16.36 -9.40
N GLY A 32 -2.55 15.94 -9.26
CA GLY A 32 -3.15 14.94 -10.12
C GLY A 32 -2.87 13.51 -9.68
N ILE A 33 -3.55 12.56 -10.32
CA ILE A 33 -3.54 11.15 -9.92
C ILE A 33 -2.13 10.54 -10.05
N TRP A 34 -1.49 10.71 -11.21
CA TRP A 34 -0.27 9.97 -11.51
C TRP A 34 0.94 10.48 -10.74
N ILE A 35 1.09 11.81 -10.61
CA ILE A 35 2.17 12.39 -9.82
C ILE A 35 1.99 12.01 -8.35
N THR A 36 0.77 12.06 -7.83
CA THR A 36 0.47 11.64 -6.46
C THR A 36 0.80 10.16 -6.23
N SER A 37 0.48 9.31 -7.20
CA SER A 37 0.76 7.87 -7.11
C SER A 37 2.25 7.59 -7.13
N ILE A 38 3.01 8.26 -7.97
CA ILE A 38 4.47 8.13 -8.00
C ILE A 38 5.07 8.61 -6.68
N LEU A 39 4.61 9.73 -6.17
CA LEU A 39 5.07 10.28 -4.89
C LEU A 39 4.79 9.33 -3.74
N PHE A 40 3.60 8.73 -3.70
CA PHE A 40 3.22 7.72 -2.72
C PHE A 40 4.23 6.56 -2.71
N VAL A 41 4.51 6.00 -3.89
CA VAL A 41 5.41 4.86 -4.04
C VAL A 41 6.85 5.23 -3.69
N LEU A 42 7.30 6.43 -4.05
CA LEU A 42 8.63 6.93 -3.69
C LEU A 42 8.78 7.06 -2.17
N LEU A 43 7.79 7.62 -1.49
CA LEU A 43 7.83 7.80 -0.04
C LEU A 43 7.81 6.46 0.71
N HIS A 44 7.26 5.41 0.11
CA HIS A 44 7.27 4.06 0.67
C HIS A 44 8.54 3.27 0.31
N GLY A 45 9.46 3.85 -0.47
CA GLY A 45 10.74 3.25 -0.77
C GLY A 45 10.70 2.15 -1.83
N TYR A 46 9.66 2.07 -2.65
CA TYR A 46 9.51 1.02 -3.65
C TYR A 46 10.21 1.30 -4.97
N LEU A 47 10.72 2.50 -5.20
CA LEU A 47 11.47 2.84 -6.41
C LEU A 47 12.96 3.00 -6.05
N ASN A 48 13.73 1.96 -6.32
CA ASN A 48 15.15 1.91 -6.01
C ASN A 48 15.93 1.36 -7.22
N PRO A 49 16.75 2.18 -7.90
CA PRO A 49 17.48 1.73 -9.08
C PRO A 49 18.52 0.64 -8.76
N PHE A 50 18.92 0.49 -7.50
CA PHE A 50 19.86 -0.55 -7.08
C PHE A 50 19.19 -1.88 -6.73
N ASN A 51 17.87 -1.95 -6.77
CA ASN A 51 17.09 -3.16 -6.50
C ASN A 51 15.99 -3.29 -7.56
N LEU A 52 16.29 -3.97 -8.66
CA LEU A 52 15.36 -4.09 -9.79
C LEU A 52 14.05 -4.81 -9.43
N PRO A 53 14.04 -5.94 -8.70
CA PRO A 53 12.78 -6.56 -8.31
C PRO A 53 11.88 -5.63 -7.49
N LEU A 54 12.45 -4.87 -6.57
CA LEU A 54 11.72 -3.89 -5.78
C LEU A 54 11.16 -2.76 -6.66
N THR A 55 11.94 -2.30 -7.64
CA THR A 55 11.52 -1.27 -8.57
C THR A 55 10.36 -1.75 -9.46
N TYR A 56 10.39 -2.98 -9.94
CA TYR A 56 9.27 -3.56 -10.70
C TYR A 56 8.00 -3.62 -9.84
N TYR A 57 8.13 -4.03 -8.58
CA TYR A 57 7.01 -4.00 -7.63
C TYR A 57 6.49 -2.58 -7.44
N GLY A 58 7.39 -1.60 -7.33
CA GLY A 58 7.04 -0.19 -7.21
C GLY A 58 6.28 0.33 -8.43
N ILE A 59 6.68 -0.03 -9.64
CA ILE A 59 5.97 0.33 -10.88
C ILE A 59 4.55 -0.27 -10.86
N TYR A 60 4.43 -1.54 -10.50
CA TYR A 60 3.13 -2.18 -10.33
C TYR A 60 2.28 -1.42 -9.32
N MET A 61 2.85 -1.03 -8.18
CA MET A 61 2.14 -0.28 -7.15
C MET A 61 1.71 1.11 -7.61
N VAL A 62 2.47 1.78 -8.48
CA VAL A 62 2.04 3.05 -9.07
C VAL A 62 0.71 2.86 -9.82
N LEU A 63 0.57 1.78 -10.58
CA LEU A 63 -0.67 1.47 -11.29
C LEU A 63 -1.81 1.19 -10.31
N VAL A 64 -1.58 0.40 -9.28
CA VAL A 64 -2.59 0.09 -8.26
C VAL A 64 -3.05 1.35 -7.52
N ILE A 65 -2.11 2.17 -7.08
CA ILE A 65 -2.40 3.42 -6.37
C ILE A 65 -3.08 4.43 -7.31
N GLY A 66 -2.70 4.43 -8.60
CA GLY A 66 -3.38 5.22 -9.62
C GLY A 66 -4.86 4.84 -9.78
N VAL A 67 -5.17 3.54 -9.74
CA VAL A 67 -6.56 3.05 -9.76
C VAL A 67 -7.33 3.56 -8.54
N LEU A 68 -6.72 3.54 -7.35
CA LEU A 68 -7.33 4.11 -6.15
C LEU A 68 -7.61 5.60 -6.31
N GLY A 69 -6.71 6.33 -6.98
CA GLY A 69 -6.93 7.74 -7.30
C GLY A 69 -8.11 7.96 -8.24
N LEU A 70 -8.25 7.12 -9.27
CA LEU A 70 -9.40 7.14 -10.18
C LEU A 70 -10.70 6.81 -9.42
N MET A 71 -10.67 5.84 -8.52
CA MET A 71 -11.82 5.51 -7.68
C MET A 71 -12.26 6.71 -6.83
N THR A 72 -11.30 7.46 -6.30
CA THR A 72 -11.60 8.67 -5.52
C THR A 72 -12.33 9.71 -6.36
N GLU A 73 -11.87 9.96 -7.60
CA GLU A 73 -12.48 10.96 -8.46
C GLU A 73 -13.87 10.58 -8.96
N HIS A 74 -14.09 9.30 -9.22
CA HIS A 74 -15.35 8.82 -9.81
C HIS A 74 -16.35 8.30 -8.79
N LEU A 75 -15.89 7.74 -7.67
CA LEU A 75 -16.72 7.05 -6.68
C LEU A 75 -16.61 7.64 -5.28
N GLY A 76 -15.69 8.58 -5.07
CA GLY A 76 -15.46 9.22 -3.78
C GLY A 76 -14.34 8.58 -2.96
N ILE A 77 -13.82 9.36 -2.03
CA ILE A 77 -12.66 8.96 -1.22
C ILE A 77 -12.94 7.75 -0.32
N LEU A 78 -14.18 7.57 0.15
CA LEU A 78 -14.54 6.42 0.99
C LEU A 78 -14.33 5.10 0.27
N THR A 79 -14.64 5.04 -1.03
CA THR A 79 -14.40 3.85 -1.85
C THR A 79 -12.92 3.50 -1.90
N ALA A 80 -12.06 4.50 -2.10
CA ALA A 80 -10.61 4.31 -2.10
C ALA A 80 -10.11 3.88 -0.72
N MET A 81 -10.62 4.45 0.37
CA MET A 81 -10.27 4.04 1.72
C MET A 81 -10.61 2.57 1.99
N ILE A 82 -11.78 2.12 1.58
CA ILE A 82 -12.21 0.73 1.73
C ILE A 82 -11.32 -0.20 0.91
N ALA A 83 -11.09 0.12 -0.35
CA ALA A 83 -10.24 -0.68 -1.24
C ALA A 83 -8.80 -0.75 -0.71
N HIS A 84 -8.24 0.37 -0.29
CA HIS A 84 -6.89 0.44 0.29
C HIS A 84 -6.79 -0.42 1.56
N THR A 85 -7.76 -0.30 2.45
CA THR A 85 -7.82 -1.09 3.69
C THR A 85 -7.86 -2.59 3.40
N LEU A 86 -8.67 -3.02 2.42
CA LEU A 86 -8.77 -4.42 2.03
C LEU A 86 -7.46 -4.94 1.43
N ILE A 87 -6.80 -4.15 0.58
CA ILE A 87 -5.49 -4.49 0.02
C ILE A 87 -4.47 -4.67 1.14
N ASP A 88 -4.44 -3.75 2.10
CA ASP A 88 -3.51 -3.81 3.22
C ASP A 88 -3.76 -5.01 4.12
N ILE A 89 -5.01 -5.37 4.38
CA ILE A 89 -5.35 -6.57 5.14
C ILE A 89 -4.76 -7.81 4.47
N ILE A 90 -4.94 -7.94 3.15
CA ILE A 90 -4.43 -9.07 2.39
C ILE A 90 -2.90 -9.11 2.44
N LEU A 91 -2.25 -7.98 2.16
CA LEU A 91 -0.79 -7.89 2.15
C LEU A 91 -0.18 -8.17 3.52
N LEU A 92 -0.75 -7.61 4.59
CA LEU A 92 -0.24 -7.82 5.94
C LEU A 92 -0.46 -9.26 6.40
N LYS A 93 -1.55 -9.90 6.01
CA LYS A 93 -1.76 -11.33 6.29
C LYS A 93 -0.69 -12.19 5.63
N GLU A 94 -0.37 -11.91 4.37
CA GLU A 94 0.67 -12.66 3.65
C GLU A 94 2.04 -12.44 4.25
N ILE A 95 2.40 -11.20 4.57
CA ILE A 95 3.69 -10.87 5.21
C ILE A 95 3.77 -11.52 6.59
N SER A 96 2.70 -11.47 7.37
CA SER A 96 2.66 -12.06 8.71
C SER A 96 2.73 -13.58 8.69
N ALA A 97 2.18 -14.21 7.63
CA ALA A 97 2.22 -15.67 7.47
C ALA A 97 3.54 -16.17 6.88
N ALA A 98 4.36 -15.30 6.28
CA ALA A 98 5.64 -15.68 5.71
C ALA A 98 6.59 -16.21 6.80
N PRO A 99 7.39 -17.28 6.51
CA PRO A 99 8.33 -17.81 7.48
C PRO A 99 9.37 -16.77 7.90
N THR A 100 9.67 -16.73 9.19
CA THR A 100 10.79 -15.93 9.69
C THR A 100 12.12 -16.58 9.32
N PRO A 101 13.25 -15.83 9.32
CA PRO A 101 14.57 -16.43 9.06
C PRO A 101 14.85 -17.65 9.93
N ASN A 102 14.50 -17.62 11.22
CA ASN A 102 14.69 -18.74 12.12
C ASN A 102 13.84 -19.96 11.74
N GLU A 103 12.61 -19.72 11.28
CA GLU A 103 11.74 -20.80 10.81
C GLU A 103 12.27 -21.41 9.51
N MET A 104 12.80 -20.60 8.61
CA MET A 104 13.39 -21.08 7.36
C MET A 104 14.64 -21.92 7.61
N ASP A 105 15.48 -21.53 8.56
CA ASP A 105 16.67 -22.30 8.95
C ASP A 105 16.31 -23.67 9.50
N ASN A 106 15.20 -23.78 10.22
CA ASN A 106 14.70 -25.04 10.78
C ASN A 106 14.04 -25.97 9.75
N MET A 107 13.72 -25.46 8.58
CA MET A 107 13.11 -26.25 7.48
C MET A 107 14.16 -27.00 6.65
N ASN A 108 15.43 -26.65 6.77
CA ASN A 108 16.56 -27.29 6.10
C ASN A 108 17.25 -28.26 7.07
#